data_ec742548278b7970cd40a31d071aef02
#
_entry.id   ec742548278b7970cd40a31d071aef02
#
_cell.length_a   1.000
_cell.length_b   1.000
_cell.length_c   1.000
_cell.angle_alpha   90.00
_cell.angle_beta   90.00
_cell.angle_gamma   90.00
#
_symmetry.space_group_name_H-M   'P 1'
#
loop_
_entity.id
_entity.type
_entity.pdbx_description
1 polymer ?
#
loop_
_entity_poly.entity_id
_entity_poly.type
_entity_poly.pdbx_seq_one_letter_code
_entity_poly.pdbx_strand_id
1 'polypeptide(L)'
;MLLLLSADGGALDEQRREALGDVRIHAVGRVEMAPWAADPAKIVPMLESSPVARQTAEALRATAPDFVLIDSLSLTASALVGTHVSGVPYGMISANLNGVCPSWLRRNRWAYDKQVCEYLTKNGVLWSKRTHSARSPFLNLVPTITALIGDEAVTDDGVQLVGLPGAAGPRGDEVAFPDLDRIDPDRPLVYVSFGTIFYRRPDLLRTVIAGAAATGAQVIAALGDLTEDLPLPDGVLAAPYLPQREVLERADVFITHGGYNSVAESIRAGTPMLVIPLAVDQPVQAHFVAAAGFGTALEPAEATERAVTDAVVDLLDPARDYRDRLRAARPGCGDAATRVAELVVGTVESLRAGGRTLVRATAD
;
A
#
# COMPACT_ATOMS: atom_id res chain seq x y z
N MET A 1 -20.67 -9.73 -11.88
CA MET A 1 -20.24 -10.74 -10.88
C MET A 1 -18.82 -10.42 -10.48
N LEU A 2 -18.58 -10.10 -9.22
CA LEU A 2 -17.23 -9.90 -8.69
C LEU A 2 -16.68 -11.26 -8.22
N LEU A 3 -15.47 -11.59 -8.63
CA LEU A 3 -14.75 -12.79 -8.22
C LEU A 3 -13.52 -12.36 -7.43
N LEU A 4 -13.44 -12.78 -6.18
CA LEU A 4 -12.23 -12.59 -5.37
C LEU A 4 -11.43 -13.89 -5.40
N LEU A 5 -10.18 -13.83 -5.86
CA LEU A 5 -9.22 -14.92 -5.75
C LEU A 5 -8.42 -14.72 -4.46
N SER A 6 -8.59 -15.64 -3.50
CA SER A 6 -7.89 -15.60 -2.22
C SER A 6 -6.75 -16.60 -2.20
N ALA A 7 -5.57 -16.16 -1.81
CA ALA A 7 -4.41 -17.03 -1.60
C ALA A 7 -4.49 -17.82 -0.27
N ASP A 8 -5.31 -17.36 0.69
CA ASP A 8 -5.40 -17.93 2.04
C ASP A 8 -6.49 -19.00 2.23
N GLY A 9 -6.97 -19.60 1.13
CA GLY A 9 -7.91 -20.71 1.21
C GLY A 9 -9.32 -20.35 1.68
N GLY A 10 -9.69 -19.07 1.60
CA GLY A 10 -11.06 -18.62 1.89
C GLY A 10 -11.32 -18.29 3.37
N ALA A 11 -10.30 -18.10 4.17
CA ALA A 11 -10.44 -17.61 5.54
C ALA A 11 -10.75 -16.09 5.57
N LEU A 12 -11.81 -15.68 4.86
CA LEU A 12 -12.46 -14.42 5.20
C LEU A 12 -13.35 -14.68 6.42
N ASP A 13 -13.19 -13.83 7.43
CA ASP A 13 -14.10 -13.87 8.56
C ASP A 13 -15.55 -13.58 8.11
N GLU A 14 -16.49 -13.96 8.95
CA GLU A 14 -17.92 -13.89 8.63
C GLU A 14 -18.38 -12.45 8.33
N GLN A 15 -17.81 -11.49 9.03
CA GLN A 15 -18.11 -10.05 8.88
C GLN A 15 -17.65 -9.51 7.51
N ARG A 16 -16.47 -9.94 7.02
CA ARG A 16 -16.00 -9.57 5.68
C ARG A 16 -16.78 -10.26 4.57
N ARG A 17 -17.29 -11.47 4.83
CA ARG A 17 -18.21 -12.17 3.89
C ARG A 17 -19.54 -11.46 3.75
N GLU A 18 -20.11 -11.00 4.87
CA GLU A 18 -21.36 -10.22 4.85
C GLU A 18 -21.18 -8.89 4.11
N ALA A 19 -20.06 -8.19 4.32
CA ALA A 19 -19.75 -6.93 3.64
C ALA A 19 -19.58 -7.08 2.12
N LEU A 20 -19.20 -8.26 1.64
CA LEU A 20 -19.00 -8.55 0.22
C LEU A 20 -20.28 -8.99 -0.51
N GLY A 21 -21.37 -9.29 0.23
CA GLY A 21 -22.67 -9.68 -0.34
C GLY A 21 -22.56 -10.87 -1.33
N ASP A 22 -23.08 -10.71 -2.57
CA ASP A 22 -23.10 -11.75 -3.61
C ASP A 22 -21.73 -12.03 -4.26
N VAL A 23 -20.61 -11.64 -3.64
CA VAL A 23 -19.27 -11.93 -4.17
C VAL A 23 -18.94 -13.40 -4.03
N ARG A 24 -18.64 -14.06 -5.16
CA ARG A 24 -18.13 -15.44 -5.15
C ARG A 24 -16.63 -15.43 -4.86
N ILE A 25 -16.24 -16.20 -3.84
CA ILE A 25 -14.84 -16.35 -3.42
C ILE A 25 -14.35 -17.71 -3.89
N HIS A 26 -13.27 -17.72 -4.66
CA HIS A 26 -12.58 -18.94 -5.07
C HIS A 26 -11.18 -18.95 -4.45
N ALA A 27 -10.90 -19.99 -3.69
CA ALA A 27 -9.56 -20.23 -3.17
C ALA A 27 -8.65 -20.79 -4.28
N VAL A 28 -7.52 -20.14 -4.52
CA VAL A 28 -6.54 -20.55 -5.55
C VAL A 28 -5.20 -20.97 -4.93
N GLY A 29 -5.22 -21.72 -3.87
CA GLY A 29 -4.02 -22.22 -3.19
C GLY A 29 -3.22 -21.13 -2.47
N ARG A 30 -2.37 -21.53 -1.52
CA ARG A 30 -1.46 -20.60 -0.83
C ARG A 30 -0.32 -20.19 -1.77
N VAL A 31 -0.15 -18.90 -1.96
CA VAL A 31 1.13 -18.34 -2.36
C VAL A 31 1.97 -18.21 -1.09
N GLU A 32 3.04 -19.00 -0.97
CA GLU A 32 3.93 -18.88 0.19
C GLU A 32 4.52 -17.47 0.24
N MET A 33 4.27 -16.78 1.35
CA MET A 33 4.66 -15.41 1.62
C MET A 33 6.15 -15.29 1.94
N ALA A 34 7.07 -15.49 1.01
CA ALA A 34 8.44 -15.04 1.26
C ALA A 34 9.35 -14.82 0.03
N PRO A 35 8.84 -14.32 -1.11
CA PRO A 35 9.72 -14.19 -2.27
C PRO A 35 10.84 -13.16 -2.09
N TRP A 36 10.64 -12.12 -1.28
CA TRP A 36 11.68 -11.09 -1.06
C TRP A 36 12.81 -11.52 -0.11
N ALA A 37 12.58 -12.52 0.73
CA ALA A 37 13.58 -13.12 1.58
C ALA A 37 14.24 -14.34 0.93
N ALA A 38 13.74 -14.78 -0.22
CA ALA A 38 14.26 -15.94 -0.94
C ALA A 38 15.50 -15.56 -1.76
N ASP A 39 16.39 -16.54 -1.93
CA ASP A 39 17.45 -16.47 -2.94
C ASP A 39 16.82 -16.17 -4.32
N PRO A 40 17.19 -15.06 -4.99
CA PRO A 40 16.63 -14.69 -6.29
C PRO A 40 16.64 -15.84 -7.31
N ALA A 41 17.63 -16.72 -7.28
CA ALA A 41 17.73 -17.88 -8.16
C ALA A 41 16.60 -18.91 -7.98
N LYS A 42 15.89 -18.87 -6.88
CA LYS A 42 14.80 -19.81 -6.56
C LYS A 42 13.41 -19.28 -6.94
N ILE A 43 13.30 -17.99 -7.29
CA ILE A 43 11.99 -17.35 -7.53
C ILE A 43 11.30 -17.94 -8.76
N VAL A 44 11.96 -18.02 -9.91
CA VAL A 44 11.35 -18.58 -11.13
C VAL A 44 10.97 -20.05 -10.95
N PRO A 45 11.84 -20.94 -10.47
CA PRO A 45 11.45 -22.33 -10.16
C PRO A 45 10.26 -22.45 -9.22
N MET A 46 10.17 -21.60 -8.20
CA MET A 46 9.05 -21.56 -7.25
C MET A 46 7.76 -21.15 -7.96
N LEU A 47 7.78 -20.09 -8.76
CA LEU A 47 6.62 -19.61 -9.50
C LEU A 47 6.16 -20.65 -10.55
N GLU A 48 7.08 -21.30 -11.26
CA GLU A 48 6.78 -22.34 -12.25
C GLU A 48 6.21 -23.62 -11.62
N SER A 49 6.67 -23.99 -10.42
CA SER A 49 6.13 -25.15 -9.69
C SER A 49 4.81 -24.88 -8.99
N SER A 50 4.41 -23.62 -8.84
CA SER A 50 3.18 -23.23 -8.16
C SER A 50 1.94 -23.67 -8.96
N PRO A 51 0.96 -24.32 -8.31
CA PRO A 51 -0.29 -24.67 -8.97
C PRO A 51 -1.20 -23.46 -9.23
N VAL A 52 -0.87 -22.28 -8.67
CA VAL A 52 -1.73 -21.09 -8.67
C VAL A 52 -2.07 -20.63 -10.08
N ALA A 53 -1.12 -20.60 -11.01
CA ALA A 53 -1.39 -20.18 -12.39
C ALA A 53 -2.44 -21.06 -13.07
N ARG A 54 -2.31 -22.39 -12.93
CA ARG A 54 -3.27 -23.36 -13.50
C ARG A 54 -4.63 -23.25 -12.83
N GLN A 55 -4.68 -23.23 -11.50
CA GLN A 55 -5.91 -23.14 -10.73
C GLN A 55 -6.67 -21.83 -11.02
N THR A 56 -5.96 -20.71 -11.15
CA THR A 56 -6.55 -19.42 -11.53
C THR A 56 -7.17 -19.51 -12.92
N ALA A 57 -6.45 -20.05 -13.91
CA ALA A 57 -6.96 -20.18 -15.26
C ALA A 57 -8.20 -21.09 -15.34
N GLU A 58 -8.20 -22.21 -14.62
CA GLU A 58 -9.34 -23.13 -14.52
C GLU A 58 -10.56 -22.45 -13.90
N ALA A 59 -10.38 -21.76 -12.76
CA ALA A 59 -11.45 -21.04 -12.07
C ALA A 59 -12.05 -19.93 -12.94
N LEU A 60 -11.22 -19.16 -13.65
CA LEU A 60 -11.68 -18.10 -14.53
C LEU A 60 -12.44 -18.63 -15.76
N ARG A 61 -11.99 -19.73 -16.34
CA ARG A 61 -12.73 -20.38 -17.45
C ARG A 61 -14.07 -20.94 -16.99
N ALA A 62 -14.12 -21.52 -15.78
CA ALA A 62 -15.35 -22.08 -15.22
C ALA A 62 -16.38 -21.00 -14.84
N THR A 63 -15.93 -19.85 -14.37
CA THR A 63 -16.80 -18.74 -13.94
C THR A 63 -17.11 -17.75 -15.05
N ALA A 64 -16.26 -17.71 -16.10
CA ALA A 64 -16.37 -16.85 -17.27
C ALA A 64 -16.77 -15.40 -16.95
N PRO A 65 -16.02 -14.68 -16.09
CA PRO A 65 -16.30 -13.28 -15.81
C PRO A 65 -16.02 -12.42 -17.04
N ASP A 66 -16.72 -11.29 -17.18
CA ASP A 66 -16.47 -10.33 -18.27
C ASP A 66 -15.10 -9.66 -18.15
N PHE A 67 -14.61 -9.49 -16.92
CA PHE A 67 -13.35 -8.79 -16.62
C PHE A 67 -12.82 -9.18 -15.24
N VAL A 68 -11.50 -9.13 -15.08
CA VAL A 68 -10.82 -9.40 -13.81
C VAL A 68 -9.94 -8.20 -13.45
N LEU A 69 -9.98 -7.73 -12.21
CA LEU A 69 -9.04 -6.75 -11.69
C LEU A 69 -8.02 -7.47 -10.78
N ILE A 70 -6.74 -7.31 -11.06
CA ILE A 70 -5.65 -7.99 -10.35
C ILE A 70 -4.73 -6.96 -9.70
N ASP A 71 -4.38 -7.21 -8.44
CA ASP A 71 -3.32 -6.47 -7.76
C ASP A 71 -1.94 -6.80 -8.37
N SER A 72 -1.16 -5.75 -8.61
CA SER A 72 0.17 -5.83 -9.23
C SER A 72 1.29 -6.25 -8.26
N LEU A 73 0.98 -6.65 -7.03
CA LEU A 73 1.99 -7.18 -6.11
C LEU A 73 2.67 -8.42 -6.71
N SER A 74 3.98 -8.50 -6.56
CA SER A 74 4.80 -9.60 -7.08
C SER A 74 4.38 -10.99 -6.55
N LEU A 75 3.68 -11.05 -5.41
CA LEU A 75 3.08 -12.25 -4.85
C LEU A 75 1.97 -12.85 -5.74
N THR A 76 1.43 -12.05 -6.65
CA THR A 76 0.36 -12.44 -7.56
C THR A 76 0.85 -12.83 -8.97
N ALA A 77 2.16 -12.94 -9.18
CA ALA A 77 2.72 -13.22 -10.50
C ALA A 77 2.15 -14.50 -11.14
N SER A 78 2.04 -15.59 -10.37
CA SER A 78 1.43 -16.83 -10.87
C SER A 78 -0.07 -16.69 -11.16
N ALA A 79 -0.81 -15.94 -10.32
CA ALA A 79 -2.23 -15.65 -10.58
C ALA A 79 -2.42 -14.79 -11.83
N LEU A 80 -1.51 -13.82 -12.05
CA LEU A 80 -1.52 -12.98 -13.25
C LEU A 80 -1.26 -13.79 -14.51
N VAL A 81 -0.29 -14.73 -14.51
CA VAL A 81 -0.09 -15.67 -15.60
C VAL A 81 -1.33 -16.52 -15.84
N GLY A 82 -1.93 -17.08 -14.79
CA GLY A 82 -3.16 -17.84 -14.89
C GLY A 82 -4.32 -17.04 -15.51
N THR A 83 -4.46 -15.77 -15.12
CA THR A 83 -5.45 -14.87 -15.70
C THR A 83 -5.17 -14.60 -17.17
N HIS A 84 -3.92 -14.28 -17.52
CA HIS A 84 -3.54 -14.06 -18.92
C HIS A 84 -3.83 -15.30 -19.79
N VAL A 85 -3.43 -16.48 -19.35
CA VAL A 85 -3.64 -17.75 -20.05
C VAL A 85 -5.11 -18.15 -20.11
N SER A 86 -5.96 -17.67 -19.21
CA SER A 86 -7.40 -17.94 -19.26
C SER A 86 -8.08 -17.34 -20.49
N GLY A 87 -7.52 -16.25 -21.04
CA GLY A 87 -8.10 -15.46 -22.12
C GLY A 87 -9.16 -14.46 -21.64
N VAL A 88 -9.46 -14.39 -20.35
CA VAL A 88 -10.38 -13.41 -19.79
C VAL A 88 -9.70 -12.03 -19.75
N PRO A 89 -10.36 -10.96 -20.25
CA PRO A 89 -9.81 -9.61 -20.15
C PRO A 89 -9.55 -9.20 -18.68
N TYR A 90 -8.44 -8.50 -18.44
CA TYR A 90 -8.06 -8.12 -17.07
C TYR A 90 -7.49 -6.72 -16.99
N GLY A 91 -7.62 -6.09 -15.84
CA GLY A 91 -6.95 -4.87 -15.43
C GLY A 91 -5.94 -5.10 -14.33
N MET A 92 -4.95 -4.23 -14.26
CA MET A 92 -4.00 -4.17 -13.14
C MET A 92 -4.36 -3.02 -12.22
N ILE A 93 -4.34 -3.26 -10.90
CA ILE A 93 -4.39 -2.23 -9.89
C ILE A 93 -3.15 -2.35 -9.01
N SER A 94 -2.45 -1.25 -8.78
CA SER A 94 -1.24 -1.27 -7.98
C SER A 94 -1.56 -0.92 -6.53
N ALA A 95 -1.41 -1.88 -5.61
CA ALA A 95 -1.52 -1.62 -4.17
C ALA A 95 -0.30 -0.90 -3.59
N ASN A 96 0.54 -0.33 -4.46
CA ASN A 96 1.73 0.45 -4.12
C ASN A 96 2.09 1.38 -5.28
N LEU A 97 3.14 2.19 -5.13
CA LEU A 97 3.56 3.13 -6.17
C LEU A 97 4.44 2.50 -7.28
N ASN A 98 4.51 1.17 -7.39
CA ASN A 98 5.35 0.51 -8.40
C ASN A 98 4.98 0.90 -9.84
N GLY A 99 3.70 1.14 -10.12
CA GLY A 99 3.22 1.54 -11.44
C GLY A 99 3.63 2.96 -11.89
N VAL A 100 4.19 3.75 -10.98
CA VAL A 100 4.62 5.14 -11.22
C VAL A 100 6.03 5.42 -10.67
N CYS A 101 6.72 4.41 -10.15
CA CYS A 101 8.01 4.54 -9.49
C CYS A 101 9.17 4.54 -10.50
N PRO A 102 10.03 5.56 -10.49
CA PRO A 102 11.25 5.56 -11.29
C PRO A 102 12.16 4.37 -10.94
N SER A 103 12.82 3.80 -11.95
CA SER A 103 13.67 2.62 -11.77
C SER A 103 14.81 2.80 -10.76
N TRP A 104 15.34 4.02 -10.61
CA TRP A 104 16.44 4.32 -9.70
C TRP A 104 16.03 4.22 -8.22
N LEU A 105 14.77 4.42 -7.87
CA LEU A 105 14.25 4.23 -6.51
C LEU A 105 14.13 2.73 -6.12
N ARG A 106 14.19 1.83 -7.08
CA ARG A 106 13.99 0.39 -6.88
C ARG A 106 15.28 -0.42 -6.84
N ARG A 107 16.43 0.22 -6.71
CA ARG A 107 17.76 -0.44 -6.78
C ARG A 107 17.91 -1.68 -5.92
N ASN A 108 17.36 -1.67 -4.71
CA ASN A 108 17.49 -2.78 -3.75
C ASN A 108 16.64 -4.02 -4.11
N ARG A 109 15.75 -3.92 -5.10
CA ARG A 109 14.88 -5.02 -5.56
C ARG A 109 15.21 -5.53 -6.96
N TRP A 110 16.25 -5.00 -7.58
CA TRP A 110 16.60 -5.29 -8.98
C TRP A 110 16.66 -6.80 -9.32
N ALA A 111 17.31 -7.60 -8.48
CA ALA A 111 17.44 -9.03 -8.72
C ALA A 111 16.09 -9.76 -8.69
N TYR A 112 15.22 -9.40 -7.76
CA TYR A 112 13.87 -9.93 -7.63
C TYR A 112 12.99 -9.50 -8.81
N ASP A 113 12.96 -8.22 -9.13
CA ASP A 113 12.17 -7.68 -10.24
C ASP A 113 12.58 -8.29 -11.57
N LYS A 114 13.86 -8.58 -11.78
CA LYS A 114 14.37 -9.28 -12.97
C LYS A 114 13.80 -10.69 -13.09
N GLN A 115 13.78 -11.46 -12.02
CA GLN A 115 13.26 -12.84 -12.02
C GLN A 115 11.74 -12.86 -12.28
N VAL A 116 10.99 -11.96 -11.64
CA VAL A 116 9.55 -11.83 -11.89
C VAL A 116 9.28 -11.37 -13.33
N CYS A 117 10.04 -10.40 -13.84
CA CYS A 117 9.97 -9.98 -15.23
C CYS A 117 10.18 -11.16 -16.21
N GLU A 118 11.23 -11.95 -15.99
CA GLU A 118 11.53 -13.13 -16.80
C GLU A 118 10.37 -14.13 -16.82
N TYR A 119 9.83 -14.46 -15.64
CA TYR A 119 8.70 -15.36 -15.52
C TYR A 119 7.45 -14.83 -16.24
N LEU A 120 7.09 -13.57 -16.01
CA LEU A 120 5.90 -12.95 -16.61
C LEU A 120 6.01 -12.83 -18.13
N THR A 121 7.14 -12.33 -18.64
CA THR A 121 7.34 -12.15 -20.09
C THR A 121 7.42 -13.47 -20.85
N LYS A 122 8.06 -14.50 -20.28
CA LYS A 122 8.06 -15.87 -20.80
C LYS A 122 6.63 -16.42 -20.98
N ASN A 123 5.71 -16.02 -20.11
CA ASN A 123 4.31 -16.42 -20.16
C ASN A 123 3.39 -15.41 -20.88
N GLY A 124 3.94 -14.46 -21.64
CA GLY A 124 3.20 -13.53 -22.50
C GLY A 124 2.60 -12.32 -21.78
N VAL A 125 2.87 -12.14 -20.49
CA VAL A 125 2.38 -10.98 -19.73
C VAL A 125 3.22 -9.76 -20.07
N LEU A 126 2.57 -8.62 -20.32
CA LEU A 126 3.26 -7.37 -20.62
C LEU A 126 4.05 -6.86 -19.41
N TRP A 127 5.24 -6.35 -19.67
CA TRP A 127 6.11 -5.77 -18.65
C TRP A 127 6.63 -4.40 -19.08
N SER A 128 6.52 -3.42 -18.19
CA SER A 128 7.10 -2.11 -18.41
C SER A 128 8.57 -2.08 -17.99
N LYS A 129 9.44 -1.69 -18.91
CA LYS A 129 10.85 -1.43 -18.60
C LYS A 129 11.06 -0.09 -17.87
N ARG A 130 10.11 0.84 -17.99
CA ARG A 130 10.20 2.17 -17.36
C ARG A 130 9.88 2.12 -15.88
N THR A 131 8.78 1.44 -15.52
CA THR A 131 8.29 1.33 -14.14
C THR A 131 8.63 -0.01 -13.49
N HIS A 132 9.27 -0.94 -14.23
CA HIS A 132 9.56 -2.30 -13.76
C HIS A 132 8.36 -2.99 -13.13
N SER A 133 7.22 -2.92 -13.81
CA SER A 133 5.96 -3.50 -13.32
C SER A 133 5.22 -4.25 -14.42
N ALA A 134 4.41 -5.25 -14.01
CA ALA A 134 3.50 -5.93 -14.90
C ALA A 134 2.38 -4.99 -15.38
N ARG A 135 1.90 -5.22 -16.60
CA ARG A 135 0.86 -4.38 -17.21
C ARG A 135 -0.24 -5.23 -17.85
N SER A 136 -1.43 -4.65 -17.84
CA SER A 136 -2.54 -5.12 -18.65
C SER A 136 -2.62 -4.38 -19.98
N PRO A 137 -2.99 -5.04 -21.09
CA PRO A 137 -3.32 -4.35 -22.34
C PRO A 137 -4.63 -3.56 -22.28
N PHE A 138 -5.44 -3.70 -21.23
CA PHE A 138 -6.79 -3.14 -21.15
C PHE A 138 -6.89 -1.98 -20.16
N LEU A 139 -6.47 -2.17 -18.89
CA LEU A 139 -6.64 -1.18 -17.83
C LEU A 139 -5.49 -1.28 -16.82
N ASN A 140 -4.86 -0.14 -16.52
CA ASN A 140 -3.79 -0.05 -15.52
C ASN A 140 -4.06 1.10 -14.57
N LEU A 141 -4.28 0.79 -13.29
CA LEU A 141 -4.71 1.71 -12.26
C LEU A 141 -3.66 1.83 -11.17
N VAL A 142 -3.40 3.06 -10.73
CA VAL A 142 -2.58 3.34 -9.56
C VAL A 142 -3.38 4.23 -8.63
N PRO A 143 -3.82 3.71 -7.48
CA PRO A 143 -4.56 4.48 -6.50
C PRO A 143 -3.64 5.46 -5.77
N THR A 144 -3.33 6.59 -6.41
CA THR A 144 -2.51 7.69 -5.88
C THR A 144 -2.97 9.02 -6.44
N ILE A 145 -2.36 10.10 -5.98
CA ILE A 145 -2.64 11.46 -6.40
C ILE A 145 -1.38 12.15 -6.94
N THR A 146 -1.54 13.01 -7.92
CA THR A 146 -0.43 13.78 -8.52
C THR A 146 0.34 14.59 -7.46
N ALA A 147 -0.37 15.13 -6.46
CA ALA A 147 0.25 15.89 -5.39
C ALA A 147 1.27 15.09 -4.55
N LEU A 148 1.12 13.75 -4.45
CA LEU A 148 2.08 12.90 -3.75
C LEU A 148 3.29 12.56 -4.64
N ILE A 149 3.04 12.18 -5.89
CA ILE A 149 4.09 11.63 -6.75
C ILE A 149 4.84 12.70 -7.57
N GLY A 150 4.27 13.91 -7.70
CA GLY A 150 4.88 15.05 -8.39
C GLY A 150 5.32 14.75 -9.82
N ASP A 151 6.25 15.57 -10.30
CA ASP A 151 6.81 15.44 -11.66
C ASP A 151 7.89 14.35 -11.75
N GLU A 152 8.36 13.82 -10.63
CA GLU A 152 9.37 12.74 -10.60
C GLU A 152 8.78 11.37 -10.95
N ALA A 153 7.46 11.25 -10.88
CA ALA A 153 6.79 10.00 -11.23
C ALA A 153 6.96 9.67 -12.70
N VAL A 154 7.28 8.42 -12.95
CA VAL A 154 7.36 7.85 -14.30
C VAL A 154 6.11 7.04 -14.54
N THR A 155 5.30 7.46 -15.50
CA THR A 155 4.12 6.71 -15.90
C THR A 155 4.29 6.15 -17.30
N ASP A 156 3.73 4.98 -17.53
CA ASP A 156 3.54 4.45 -18.88
C ASP A 156 2.23 4.96 -19.47
N ASP A 157 2.12 4.95 -20.79
CA ASP A 157 0.90 5.30 -21.48
C ASP A 157 -0.26 4.40 -21.03
N GLY A 158 -1.41 5.02 -20.75
CA GLY A 158 -2.62 4.32 -20.30
C GLY A 158 -2.65 3.95 -18.81
N VAL A 159 -1.68 4.38 -18.00
CA VAL A 159 -1.81 4.34 -16.53
C VAL A 159 -2.73 5.46 -16.08
N GLN A 160 -3.70 5.13 -15.23
CA GLN A 160 -4.65 6.09 -14.68
C GLN A 160 -4.50 6.18 -13.17
N LEU A 161 -4.37 7.42 -12.68
CA LEU A 161 -4.41 7.71 -11.25
C LEU A 161 -5.88 7.81 -10.82
N VAL A 162 -6.23 7.11 -9.75
CA VAL A 162 -7.63 6.98 -9.33
C VAL A 162 -7.95 7.58 -7.96
N GLY A 163 -7.05 8.40 -7.42
CA GLY A 163 -7.18 8.93 -6.07
C GLY A 163 -6.55 8.01 -5.02
N LEU A 164 -6.64 8.37 -3.75
CA LEU A 164 -6.10 7.56 -2.66
C LEU A 164 -7.11 6.52 -2.17
N PRO A 165 -6.65 5.32 -1.74
CA PRO A 165 -7.54 4.35 -1.12
C PRO A 165 -8.10 4.87 0.21
N GLY A 166 -9.22 4.34 0.61
CA GLY A 166 -9.91 4.66 1.87
C GLY A 166 -11.24 5.38 1.64
N ALA A 167 -12.26 4.92 2.34
CA ALA A 167 -13.56 5.57 2.43
C ALA A 167 -13.56 6.63 3.54
N ALA A 168 -14.54 7.52 3.56
CA ALA A 168 -14.82 8.36 4.71
C ALA A 168 -15.38 7.51 5.87
N GLY A 169 -15.00 7.84 7.11
CA GLY A 169 -15.47 7.17 8.32
C GLY A 169 -14.62 5.97 8.79
N PRO A 170 -14.99 5.35 9.92
CA PRO A 170 -14.25 4.24 10.50
C PRO A 170 -14.27 3.01 9.61
N ARG A 171 -13.23 2.18 9.71
CA ARG A 171 -13.25 0.84 9.12
C ARG A 171 -14.20 -0.04 9.95
N GLY A 172 -14.93 -0.95 9.31
CA GLY A 172 -15.84 -1.84 10.02
C GLY A 172 -15.16 -2.83 10.98
N ASP A 173 -13.84 -2.98 10.89
CA ASP A 173 -13.00 -3.85 11.71
C ASP A 173 -12.18 -3.10 12.76
N GLU A 174 -12.38 -1.78 12.92
CA GLU A 174 -11.68 -0.98 13.94
C GLU A 174 -12.27 -1.21 15.32
N VAL A 175 -11.39 -1.49 16.27
CA VAL A 175 -11.75 -1.62 17.70
C VAL A 175 -11.64 -0.24 18.35
N ALA A 176 -12.70 0.19 19.04
CA ALA A 176 -12.68 1.44 19.78
C ALA A 176 -11.56 1.41 20.85
N PHE A 177 -10.89 2.52 21.02
CA PHE A 177 -9.88 2.71 22.05
C PHE A 177 -10.35 3.78 23.03
N PRO A 178 -10.90 3.38 24.19
CA PRO A 178 -11.52 4.31 25.15
C PRO A 178 -10.56 5.37 25.69
N ASP A 179 -9.25 5.07 25.74
CA ASP A 179 -8.24 6.01 26.24
C ASP A 179 -7.98 7.21 25.30
N LEU A 180 -8.59 7.24 24.10
CA LEU A 180 -8.56 8.44 23.26
C LEU A 180 -9.17 9.67 23.95
N ASP A 181 -10.10 9.47 24.88
CA ASP A 181 -10.71 10.56 25.66
C ASP A 181 -9.75 11.15 26.72
N ARG A 182 -8.61 10.48 26.98
CA ARG A 182 -7.56 10.97 27.88
C ARG A 182 -6.56 11.91 27.19
N ILE A 183 -6.64 12.04 25.87
CA ILE A 183 -5.79 12.93 25.10
C ILE A 183 -6.25 14.37 25.36
N ASP A 184 -5.32 15.19 25.84
CA ASP A 184 -5.50 16.62 26.03
C ASP A 184 -5.49 17.34 24.67
N PRO A 185 -6.60 17.97 24.25
CA PRO A 185 -6.69 18.61 22.93
C PRO A 185 -5.79 19.86 22.81
N ASP A 186 -5.32 20.41 23.92
CA ASP A 186 -4.48 21.62 23.95
C ASP A 186 -2.98 21.28 23.84
N ARG A 187 -2.62 20.00 23.76
CA ARG A 187 -1.23 19.55 23.65
C ARG A 187 -1.01 18.77 22.36
N PRO A 188 0.13 18.95 21.67
CA PRO A 188 0.44 18.18 20.48
C PRO A 188 0.38 16.67 20.73
N LEU A 189 -0.16 15.94 19.76
CA LEU A 189 -0.25 14.49 19.77
C LEU A 189 0.61 13.87 18.66
N VAL A 190 1.50 12.97 19.05
CA VAL A 190 2.30 12.14 18.13
C VAL A 190 1.75 10.72 18.11
N TYR A 191 1.35 10.23 16.95
CA TYR A 191 0.95 8.85 16.74
C TYR A 191 2.13 8.04 16.19
N VAL A 192 2.37 6.83 16.72
CA VAL A 192 3.42 5.91 16.28
C VAL A 192 2.82 4.59 15.85
N SER A 193 3.09 4.15 14.59
CA SER A 193 2.68 2.83 14.13
C SER A 193 3.58 2.33 12.99
N PHE A 194 4.14 1.13 13.16
CA PHE A 194 4.89 0.43 12.10
C PHE A 194 4.07 -0.65 11.38
N GLY A 195 2.73 -0.52 11.42
CA GLY A 195 1.78 -1.40 10.74
C GLY A 195 1.70 -2.77 11.39
N THR A 196 1.26 -3.78 10.61
CA THR A 196 0.92 -5.11 11.12
C THR A 196 1.91 -6.22 10.73
N ILE A 197 2.85 -5.94 9.82
CA ILE A 197 3.75 -6.98 9.28
C ILE A 197 5.20 -6.77 9.75
N PHE A 198 5.72 -5.54 9.71
CA PHE A 198 7.14 -5.23 9.95
C PHE A 198 7.40 -4.57 11.31
N TYR A 199 6.40 -4.49 12.19
CA TYR A 199 6.47 -3.78 13.47
C TYR A 199 7.40 -4.44 14.50
N ARG A 200 7.80 -5.71 14.35
CA ARG A 200 8.63 -6.47 15.30
C ARG A 200 10.10 -5.98 15.31
N ARG A 201 10.27 -4.73 15.64
CA ARG A 201 11.54 -4.02 15.81
C ARG A 201 11.57 -3.29 17.16
N PRO A 202 11.60 -4.02 18.29
CA PRO A 202 11.40 -3.45 19.64
C PRO A 202 12.41 -2.36 19.97
N ASP A 203 13.68 -2.51 19.58
CA ASP A 203 14.70 -1.48 19.83
C ASP A 203 14.42 -0.18 19.07
N LEU A 204 14.03 -0.28 17.80
CA LEU A 204 13.68 0.89 16.99
C LEU A 204 12.41 1.55 17.51
N LEU A 205 11.37 0.78 17.84
CA LEU A 205 10.13 1.32 18.43
C LEU A 205 10.41 2.05 19.74
N ARG A 206 11.23 1.50 20.64
CA ARG A 206 11.64 2.14 21.90
C ARG A 206 12.31 3.47 21.63
N THR A 207 13.30 3.49 20.73
CA THR A 207 14.03 4.71 20.35
C THR A 207 13.11 5.77 19.77
N VAL A 208 12.19 5.37 18.87
CA VAL A 208 11.24 6.29 18.23
C VAL A 208 10.25 6.87 19.22
N ILE A 209 9.70 6.05 20.11
CA ILE A 209 8.73 6.49 21.14
C ILE A 209 9.43 7.41 22.15
N ALA A 210 10.66 7.07 22.59
CA ALA A 210 11.44 7.90 23.49
C ALA A 210 11.75 9.28 22.85
N GLY A 211 12.19 9.30 21.59
CA GLY A 211 12.45 10.53 20.85
C GLY A 211 11.20 11.40 20.67
N ALA A 212 10.05 10.79 20.39
CA ALA A 212 8.77 11.49 20.31
C ALA A 212 8.36 12.08 21.67
N ALA A 213 8.45 11.30 22.75
CA ALA A 213 8.10 11.75 24.11
C ALA A 213 9.04 12.88 24.60
N ALA A 214 10.31 12.88 24.20
CA ALA A 214 11.27 13.92 24.56
C ALA A 214 10.90 15.31 24.04
N THR A 215 10.00 15.43 23.06
CA THR A 215 9.46 16.72 22.59
C THR A 215 8.48 17.37 23.57
N GLY A 216 8.00 16.63 24.58
CA GLY A 216 6.92 17.05 25.47
C GLY A 216 5.51 16.86 24.89
N ALA A 217 5.37 16.37 23.67
CA ALA A 217 4.10 15.98 23.06
C ALA A 217 3.49 14.76 23.78
N GLN A 218 2.19 14.58 23.65
CA GLN A 218 1.54 13.34 24.01
C GLN A 218 1.89 12.28 22.95
N VAL A 219 2.09 11.04 23.37
CA VAL A 219 2.39 9.95 22.44
C VAL A 219 1.39 8.83 22.59
N ILE A 220 0.84 8.38 21.45
CA ILE A 220 0.04 7.17 21.35
C ILE A 220 0.68 6.21 20.35
N ALA A 221 0.75 4.92 20.69
CA ALA A 221 1.47 3.94 19.89
C ALA A 221 0.68 2.63 19.67
N ALA A 222 0.64 2.17 18.41
CA ALA A 222 0.15 0.85 18.04
C ALA A 222 1.34 -0.12 17.94
N LEU A 223 1.43 -1.10 18.84
CA LEU A 223 2.61 -1.92 19.07
C LEU A 223 2.44 -3.41 18.72
N GLY A 224 1.23 -3.83 18.30
CA GLY A 224 0.94 -5.23 18.07
C GLY A 224 1.14 -6.05 19.35
N ASP A 225 1.75 -7.23 19.21
CA ASP A 225 2.05 -8.12 20.32
C ASP A 225 3.23 -7.66 21.21
N LEU A 226 3.89 -6.56 20.87
CA LEU A 226 4.96 -5.97 21.69
C LEU A 226 4.45 -5.09 22.84
N THR A 227 3.15 -4.87 22.95
CA THR A 227 2.55 -3.91 23.91
C THR A 227 2.87 -4.25 25.37
N GLU A 228 2.91 -5.51 25.72
CA GLU A 228 3.19 -5.96 27.10
C GLU A 228 4.70 -6.04 27.41
N ASP A 229 5.54 -6.22 26.39
CA ASP A 229 6.98 -6.49 26.54
C ASP A 229 7.85 -5.25 26.37
N LEU A 230 7.31 -4.15 25.79
CA LEU A 230 8.10 -2.96 25.49
C LEU A 230 7.99 -1.93 26.63
N PRO A 231 9.08 -1.67 27.38
CA PRO A 231 9.07 -0.60 28.38
C PRO A 231 8.90 0.76 27.70
N LEU A 232 7.89 1.51 28.10
CA LEU A 232 7.53 2.82 27.53
C LEU A 232 7.81 3.94 28.52
N PRO A 233 8.11 5.15 28.04
CA PRO A 233 8.17 6.35 28.88
C PRO A 233 6.81 6.62 29.57
N ASP A 234 6.86 7.27 30.73
CA ASP A 234 5.68 7.66 31.48
C ASP A 234 4.73 8.52 30.62
N GLY A 235 3.44 8.23 30.70
CA GLY A 235 2.41 8.99 29.99
C GLY A 235 2.18 8.59 28.51
N VAL A 236 2.97 7.66 27.97
CA VAL A 236 2.70 7.10 26.62
C VAL A 236 1.47 6.17 26.70
N LEU A 237 0.51 6.39 25.82
CA LEU A 237 -0.62 5.48 25.62
C LEU A 237 -0.24 4.44 24.56
N ALA A 238 -0.50 3.17 24.82
CA ALA A 238 -0.20 2.12 23.87
C ALA A 238 -1.27 1.03 23.85
N ALA A 239 -1.48 0.47 22.66
CA ALA A 239 -2.35 -0.69 22.47
C ALA A 239 -1.79 -1.60 21.39
N PRO A 240 -2.20 -2.88 21.36
CA PRO A 240 -1.85 -3.78 20.25
C PRO A 240 -2.36 -3.25 18.92
N TYR A 241 -3.55 -2.69 18.89
CA TYR A 241 -4.19 -2.10 17.72
C TYR A 241 -4.95 -0.83 18.11
N LEU A 242 -4.92 0.17 17.22
CA LEU A 242 -5.60 1.46 17.41
C LEU A 242 -6.49 1.77 16.19
N PRO A 243 -7.61 2.48 16.37
CA PRO A 243 -8.45 2.95 15.27
C PRO A 243 -7.70 4.06 14.50
N GLN A 244 -6.82 3.65 13.58
CA GLN A 244 -5.82 4.53 12.97
C GLN A 244 -6.41 5.80 12.37
N ARG A 245 -7.56 5.71 11.70
CA ARG A 245 -8.19 6.89 11.09
C ARG A 245 -8.61 7.91 12.11
N GLU A 246 -9.27 7.46 13.19
CA GLU A 246 -9.70 8.33 14.28
C GLU A 246 -8.51 8.97 15.01
N VAL A 247 -7.44 8.18 15.22
CA VAL A 247 -6.20 8.68 15.82
C VAL A 247 -5.53 9.73 14.93
N LEU A 248 -5.46 9.48 13.60
CA LEU A 248 -4.87 10.41 12.65
C LEU A 248 -5.62 11.74 12.56
N GLU A 249 -6.94 11.75 12.71
CA GLU A 249 -7.75 12.98 12.73
C GLU A 249 -7.41 13.88 13.93
N ARG A 250 -6.90 13.30 15.03
CA ARG A 250 -6.48 14.02 16.25
C ARG A 250 -4.97 14.29 16.28
N ALA A 251 -4.17 13.48 15.57
CA ALA A 251 -2.72 13.56 15.64
C ALA A 251 -2.14 14.78 14.92
N ASP A 252 -1.09 15.34 15.53
CA ASP A 252 -0.31 16.42 14.94
C ASP A 252 0.84 15.91 14.09
N VAL A 253 1.41 14.76 14.43
CA VAL A 253 2.47 14.09 13.69
C VAL A 253 2.21 12.58 13.70
N PHE A 254 2.44 11.93 12.58
CA PHE A 254 2.42 10.48 12.45
C PHE A 254 3.80 9.91 12.16
N ILE A 255 4.36 9.12 13.07
CA ILE A 255 5.58 8.37 12.83
C ILE A 255 5.21 6.98 12.31
N THR A 256 5.59 6.69 11.08
CA THR A 256 5.14 5.49 10.36
C THR A 256 6.29 4.80 9.62
N HIS A 257 6.12 3.51 9.37
CA HIS A 257 7.02 2.76 8.47
C HIS A 257 6.81 3.11 6.98
N GLY A 258 5.78 3.91 6.64
CA GLY A 258 5.49 4.29 5.25
C GLY A 258 4.72 3.22 4.46
N GLY A 259 3.94 2.36 5.13
CA GLY A 259 3.04 1.46 4.42
C GLY A 259 2.01 2.25 3.60
N TYR A 260 1.70 1.75 2.40
CA TYR A 260 0.85 2.44 1.43
C TYR A 260 -0.47 2.98 2.00
N ASN A 261 -1.21 2.14 2.75
CA ASN A 261 -2.47 2.56 3.37
C ASN A 261 -2.25 3.62 4.47
N SER A 262 -1.18 3.48 5.26
CA SER A 262 -0.85 4.44 6.31
C SER A 262 -0.54 5.83 5.76
N VAL A 263 0.21 5.89 4.66
CA VAL A 263 0.49 7.14 3.94
C VAL A 263 -0.80 7.74 3.38
N ALA A 264 -1.64 6.94 2.74
CA ALA A 264 -2.90 7.40 2.17
C ALA A 264 -3.86 7.97 3.23
N GLU A 265 -3.98 7.30 4.38
CA GLU A 265 -4.82 7.73 5.49
C GLU A 265 -4.29 9.01 6.16
N SER A 266 -2.96 9.13 6.32
CA SER A 266 -2.34 10.33 6.85
C SER A 266 -2.57 11.55 5.94
N ILE A 267 -2.44 11.39 4.61
CA ILE A 267 -2.74 12.46 3.65
C ILE A 267 -4.22 12.87 3.76
N ARG A 268 -5.14 11.91 3.85
CA ARG A 268 -6.58 12.18 4.00
C ARG A 268 -6.89 12.92 5.30
N ALA A 269 -6.25 12.55 6.40
CA ALA A 269 -6.39 13.22 7.70
C ALA A 269 -5.76 14.62 7.69
N GLY A 270 -4.74 14.83 6.85
CA GLY A 270 -3.95 16.07 6.82
C GLY A 270 -2.84 16.08 7.89
N THR A 271 -2.35 14.90 8.28
CA THR A 271 -1.38 14.71 9.35
C THR A 271 0.01 14.55 8.76
N PRO A 272 0.97 15.45 9.07
CA PRO A 272 2.36 15.34 8.63
C PRO A 272 3.02 14.05 9.12
N MET A 273 3.93 13.50 8.31
CA MET A 273 4.54 12.20 8.59
C MET A 273 6.05 12.28 8.81
N LEU A 274 6.54 11.52 9.80
CA LEU A 274 7.93 11.05 9.84
C LEU A 274 7.93 9.59 9.34
N VAL A 275 8.50 9.35 8.17
CA VAL A 275 8.56 8.01 7.59
C VAL A 275 9.90 7.34 7.90
N ILE A 276 9.85 6.16 8.52
CA ILE A 276 11.03 5.32 8.81
C ILE A 276 10.85 4.00 8.05
N PRO A 277 11.33 3.90 6.79
CA PRO A 277 11.04 2.77 5.92
C PRO A 277 11.77 1.51 6.36
N LEU A 278 11.05 0.39 6.54
CA LEU A 278 11.61 -0.87 7.01
C LEU A 278 11.82 -1.89 5.89
N ALA A 279 10.92 -1.92 4.90
CA ALA A 279 10.95 -2.96 3.86
C ALA A 279 10.08 -2.61 2.64
N VAL A 280 10.19 -3.43 1.61
CA VAL A 280 9.31 -3.53 0.42
C VAL A 280 9.23 -2.24 -0.39
N ASP A 281 8.07 -1.56 -0.40
CA ASP A 281 7.77 -0.33 -1.13
C ASP A 281 7.92 0.93 -0.25
N GLN A 282 8.16 0.74 1.05
CA GLN A 282 8.23 1.83 2.02
C GLN A 282 9.32 2.88 1.71
N PRO A 283 10.52 2.52 1.19
CA PRO A 283 11.50 3.54 0.75
C PRO A 283 10.98 4.42 -0.38
N VAL A 284 10.13 3.88 -1.26
CA VAL A 284 9.49 4.63 -2.33
C VAL A 284 8.46 5.61 -1.76
N GLN A 285 7.65 5.14 -0.80
CA GLN A 285 6.70 6.00 -0.10
C GLN A 285 7.41 7.12 0.66
N ALA A 286 8.48 6.79 1.40
CA ALA A 286 9.29 7.77 2.14
C ALA A 286 9.84 8.87 1.22
N HIS A 287 10.36 8.48 0.05
CA HIS A 287 10.84 9.44 -0.94
C HIS A 287 9.74 10.40 -1.40
N PHE A 288 8.60 9.88 -1.84
CA PHE A 288 7.53 10.72 -2.34
C PHE A 288 6.89 11.59 -1.26
N VAL A 289 6.74 11.08 -0.03
CA VAL A 289 6.24 11.87 1.10
C VAL A 289 7.16 13.06 1.37
N ALA A 290 8.48 12.85 1.39
CA ALA A 290 9.45 13.92 1.60
C ALA A 290 9.50 14.91 0.41
N ALA A 291 9.51 14.41 -0.82
CA ALA A 291 9.52 15.24 -2.03
C ALA A 291 8.26 16.10 -2.18
N ALA A 292 7.09 15.57 -1.81
CA ALA A 292 5.83 16.32 -1.81
C ALA A 292 5.72 17.34 -0.66
N GLY A 293 6.64 17.28 0.33
CA GLY A 293 6.54 18.10 1.53
C GLY A 293 5.34 17.72 2.41
N PHE A 294 4.97 16.45 2.42
CA PHE A 294 3.94 15.90 3.31
C PHE A 294 4.51 15.40 4.63
N GLY A 295 5.84 15.50 4.78
CA GLY A 295 6.57 15.08 5.94
C GLY A 295 8.06 14.95 5.65
N THR A 296 8.76 14.21 6.50
CA THR A 296 10.19 13.92 6.39
C THR A 296 10.44 12.42 6.46
N ALA A 297 11.66 11.98 6.15
CA ALA A 297 12.06 10.59 6.24
C ALA A 297 13.38 10.43 6.97
N LEU A 298 13.53 9.35 7.73
CA LEU A 298 14.79 8.91 8.35
C LEU A 298 15.04 7.45 7.98
N GLU A 299 16.27 7.14 7.58
CA GLU A 299 16.67 5.74 7.46
C GLU A 299 16.66 5.07 8.84
N PRO A 300 16.28 3.79 8.96
CA PRO A 300 16.23 3.10 10.26
C PRO A 300 17.54 3.14 11.05
N ALA A 301 18.69 3.16 10.36
CA ALA A 301 20.00 3.25 10.99
C ALA A 301 20.31 4.66 11.54
N GLU A 302 19.62 5.69 11.07
CA GLU A 302 19.77 7.08 11.47
C GLU A 302 18.72 7.50 12.52
N ALA A 303 17.72 6.66 12.77
CA ALA A 303 16.63 6.94 13.70
C ALA A 303 17.08 6.81 15.15
N THR A 304 17.92 7.75 15.61
CA THR A 304 18.28 7.94 17.02
C THR A 304 17.19 8.74 17.74
N GLU A 305 17.14 8.68 19.08
CA GLU A 305 16.19 9.49 19.87
C GLU A 305 16.27 10.97 19.48
N ARG A 306 17.49 11.51 19.38
CA ARG A 306 17.71 12.90 18.99
C ARG A 306 17.20 13.20 17.59
N ALA A 307 17.52 12.36 16.60
CA ALA A 307 17.07 12.58 15.22
C ALA A 307 15.54 12.53 15.11
N VAL A 308 14.89 11.65 15.86
CA VAL A 308 13.42 11.58 15.94
C VAL A 308 12.85 12.83 16.62
N THR A 309 13.46 13.26 17.75
CA THR A 309 13.05 14.50 18.45
C THR A 309 13.15 15.70 17.50
N ASP A 310 14.29 15.89 16.84
CA ASP A 310 14.53 17.00 15.92
C ASP A 310 13.51 16.99 14.75
N ALA A 311 13.22 15.80 14.18
CA ALA A 311 12.25 15.64 13.11
C ALA A 311 10.81 15.94 13.56
N VAL A 312 10.41 15.49 14.75
CA VAL A 312 9.06 15.76 15.30
C VAL A 312 8.90 17.24 15.61
N VAL A 313 9.93 17.90 16.16
CA VAL A 313 9.91 19.35 16.40
C VAL A 313 9.74 20.12 15.08
N ASP A 314 10.46 19.73 14.02
CA ASP A 314 10.32 20.34 12.69
C ASP A 314 8.91 20.15 12.11
N LEU A 315 8.31 18.95 12.28
CA LEU A 315 6.95 18.65 11.81
C LEU A 315 5.85 19.37 12.60
N LEU A 316 6.11 19.67 13.87
CA LEU A 316 5.21 20.45 14.75
C LEU A 316 5.32 21.96 14.56
N ASP A 317 6.39 22.44 13.92
CA ASP A 317 6.62 23.87 13.73
C ASP A 317 5.55 24.47 12.81
N PRO A 318 4.73 25.41 13.30
CA PRO A 318 3.68 26.04 12.48
C PRO A 318 4.23 26.93 11.35
N ALA A 319 5.52 27.28 11.38
CA ALA A 319 6.17 28.00 10.27
C ALA A 319 6.47 27.09 9.06
N ARG A 320 6.36 25.78 9.24
CA ARG A 320 6.47 24.79 8.16
C ARG A 320 5.14 24.61 7.45
N ASP A 321 5.17 24.42 6.16
CA ASP A 321 3.96 24.32 5.32
C ASP A 321 3.42 22.89 5.11
N TYR A 322 3.90 21.90 5.91
CA TYR A 322 3.47 20.50 5.78
C TYR A 322 1.95 20.33 5.78
N ARG A 323 1.28 20.92 6.78
CA ARG A 323 -0.20 20.84 6.90
C ARG A 323 -0.92 21.55 5.77
N ASP A 324 -0.40 22.68 5.30
CA ASP A 324 -1.00 23.44 4.20
C ASP A 324 -0.89 22.67 2.89
N ARG A 325 0.25 22.03 2.63
CA ARG A 325 0.45 21.15 1.47
C ARG A 325 -0.50 19.95 1.51
N LEU A 326 -0.61 19.28 2.66
CA LEU A 326 -1.56 18.17 2.85
C LEU A 326 -3.01 18.63 2.64
N ARG A 327 -3.38 19.79 3.20
CA ARG A 327 -4.72 20.37 3.01
C ARG A 327 -5.00 20.66 1.53
N ALA A 328 -4.04 21.21 0.81
CA ALA A 328 -4.14 21.47 -0.63
C ALA A 328 -4.26 20.18 -1.46
N ALA A 329 -3.69 19.07 -1.01
CA ALA A 329 -3.74 17.77 -1.69
C ALA A 329 -5.06 17.01 -1.47
N ARG A 330 -5.79 17.27 -0.37
CA ARG A 330 -7.04 16.55 0.00
C ARG A 330 -8.10 16.49 -1.08
N PRO A 331 -8.40 17.55 -1.86
CA PRO A 331 -9.39 17.45 -2.93
C PRO A 331 -9.06 16.40 -3.98
N GLY A 332 -7.77 16.16 -4.25
CA GLY A 332 -7.29 15.13 -5.18
C GLY A 332 -7.46 13.69 -4.68
N CYS A 333 -7.69 13.49 -3.37
CA CYS A 333 -7.84 12.14 -2.82
C CYS A 333 -9.05 11.40 -3.41
N GLY A 334 -10.14 12.10 -3.69
CA GLY A 334 -11.33 11.55 -4.34
C GLY A 334 -11.92 10.30 -3.66
N ASP A 335 -12.83 9.65 -4.36
CA ASP A 335 -13.31 8.30 -4.05
C ASP A 335 -12.68 7.29 -5.05
N ALA A 336 -11.55 6.72 -4.66
CA ALA A 336 -10.83 5.78 -5.50
C ALA A 336 -11.66 4.54 -5.85
N ALA A 337 -12.50 4.06 -4.94
CA ALA A 337 -13.30 2.86 -5.16
C ALA A 337 -14.36 3.09 -6.25
N THR A 338 -15.10 4.19 -6.16
CA THR A 338 -16.07 4.59 -7.20
C THR A 338 -15.36 4.82 -8.53
N ARG A 339 -14.22 5.51 -8.54
CA ARG A 339 -13.47 5.76 -9.77
C ARG A 339 -12.97 4.48 -10.43
N VAL A 340 -12.47 3.53 -9.65
CA VAL A 340 -12.07 2.19 -10.15
C VAL A 340 -13.27 1.46 -10.75
N ALA A 341 -14.42 1.47 -10.06
CA ALA A 341 -15.62 0.81 -10.55
C ALA A 341 -16.10 1.40 -11.90
N GLU A 342 -16.15 2.73 -12.03
CA GLU A 342 -16.49 3.41 -13.28
C GLU A 342 -15.56 3.01 -14.44
N LEU A 343 -14.25 2.99 -14.18
CA LEU A 343 -13.25 2.63 -15.20
C LEU A 343 -13.35 1.16 -15.62
N VAL A 344 -13.60 0.27 -14.67
CA VAL A 344 -13.83 -1.15 -14.98
C VAL A 344 -15.10 -1.33 -15.83
N VAL A 345 -16.22 -0.71 -15.43
CA VAL A 345 -17.49 -0.79 -16.18
C VAL A 345 -17.30 -0.23 -17.59
N GLY A 346 -16.72 0.97 -17.73
CA GLY A 346 -16.48 1.58 -19.04
C GLY A 346 -15.55 0.74 -19.94
N THR A 347 -14.56 0.06 -19.34
CA THR A 347 -13.68 -0.88 -20.07
C THR A 347 -14.47 -2.08 -20.57
N VAL A 348 -15.32 -2.68 -19.73
CA VAL A 348 -16.17 -3.83 -20.12
C VAL A 348 -17.13 -3.44 -21.25
N GLU A 349 -17.79 -2.28 -21.14
CA GLU A 349 -18.70 -1.79 -22.19
C GLU A 349 -17.97 -1.57 -23.51
N SER A 350 -16.78 -0.97 -23.48
CA SER A 350 -15.93 -0.77 -24.66
C SER A 350 -15.53 -2.11 -25.31
N LEU A 351 -15.15 -3.09 -24.52
CA LEU A 351 -14.80 -4.43 -25.02
C LEU A 351 -16.01 -5.14 -25.66
N ARG A 352 -17.20 -5.04 -25.07
CA ARG A 352 -18.45 -5.60 -25.62
C ARG A 352 -18.86 -4.92 -26.94
N ALA A 353 -18.56 -3.63 -27.08
CA ALA A 353 -18.82 -2.88 -28.32
C ALA A 353 -17.78 -3.14 -29.44
N GLY A 354 -16.84 -4.05 -29.24
CA GLY A 354 -15.76 -4.34 -30.20
C GLY A 354 -14.65 -3.30 -30.20
N GLY A 355 -14.56 -2.48 -29.14
CA GLY A 355 -13.49 -1.51 -28.92
C GLY A 355 -12.12 -2.19 -28.80
N ARG A 356 -11.08 -1.58 -29.38
CA ARG A 356 -9.71 -2.08 -29.31
C ARG A 356 -9.05 -1.71 -27.98
N THR A 357 -8.14 -2.56 -27.56
CA THR A 357 -7.16 -2.40 -26.47
C THR A 357 -6.70 -0.94 -26.32
N LEU A 358 -6.81 -0.37 -25.11
CA LEU A 358 -6.39 0.99 -24.80
C LEU A 358 -4.86 1.18 -24.76
N VAL A 359 -4.11 0.10 -24.83
CA VAL A 359 -2.64 0.13 -24.79
C VAL A 359 -2.09 -0.36 -26.13
N ARG A 360 -1.56 0.54 -26.95
CA ARG A 360 -0.63 0.14 -28.03
C ARG A 360 0.60 -0.45 -27.35
N ALA A 361 0.90 -1.70 -27.66
CA ALA A 361 2.20 -2.27 -27.33
C ALA A 361 3.27 -1.43 -28.09
N THR A 362 3.93 -0.52 -27.40
CA THR A 362 5.21 -0.01 -27.89
C THR A 362 6.21 -1.14 -27.66
N ALA A 363 6.38 -1.96 -28.67
CA ALA A 363 7.58 -2.78 -28.81
C ALA A 363 8.73 -1.81 -29.10
N ASP A 364 9.58 -1.54 -28.09
CA ASP A 364 10.95 -1.08 -28.24
C ASP A 364 11.79 -1.54 -27.02
#